data_7e56d20266d238eca516648b1c9f053d
#
_entry.id   7e56d20266d238eca516648b1c9f053d
#
_cell.length_a   1.000
_cell.length_b   1.000
_cell.length_c   1.000
_cell.angle_alpha   90.00
_cell.angle_beta   90.00
_cell.angle_gamma   90.00
#
_symmetry.space_group_name_H-M   'P 1'
#
loop_
_entity.id
_entity.type
_entity.pdbx_description
1 polymer ?
#
loop_
_entity_poly.entity_id
_entity_poly.type
_entity_poly.pdbx_seq_one_letter_code
_entity_poly.pdbx_strand_id
1 'polypeptide(L)'
;CLFLFCLPVFGSCMKWDYGEMEDFSVSASGLFITNEGNFQYSNATLSYYDPATCEVENEVFYRANGFKLGDVAQSMVIRDGIGWIVVNNSHVIFAIDINTFKEVGRITGFTSPRYIHFLSDEKAYVTQIWDYRIFIINPKTYEITGYIECPDMDMESGSTEQMVQYGKYVYVNCWSYQNRILKIDTETDKVVDELTIGIQPTSLVMDKYNKMWTITDGGYEGSPYGYEAPSLYRIDAETFTVEKQFKFKLGDWPSEVQLNGTRDILYWINNDIWRMPVEADRVPVRPFLEFRDTKYYGLTVNPNNGEVYVADAIDYQQQGIVYRYSPQGKLIDEFYVGIIPGAFCWK
;
A
#
# COMPACT_ATOMS: atom_id res chain seq x y z
N CYS A 1 -49.86 -12.21 -56.03
CA CYS A 1 -48.44 -11.84 -55.91
C CYS A 1 -48.15 -11.46 -54.51
N LEU A 2 -47.44 -12.36 -53.79
CA LEU A 2 -46.98 -12.13 -52.42
C LEU A 2 -45.51 -11.66 -52.49
N PHE A 3 -45.25 -10.41 -52.13
CA PHE A 3 -43.87 -9.91 -52.02
C PHE A 3 -43.31 -10.25 -50.63
N LEU A 4 -42.34 -11.17 -50.64
CA LEU A 4 -41.55 -11.51 -49.44
C LEU A 4 -40.45 -10.46 -49.28
N PHE A 5 -40.51 -9.60 -48.26
CA PHE A 5 -39.45 -8.67 -47.92
C PHE A 5 -38.45 -9.42 -47.03
N CYS A 6 -37.29 -9.76 -47.59
CA CYS A 6 -36.09 -10.19 -46.80
C CYS A 6 -35.42 -8.95 -46.21
N LEU A 7 -35.52 -8.76 -44.89
CA LEU A 7 -34.70 -7.81 -44.15
C LEU A 7 -33.33 -8.42 -43.94
N PRO A 8 -32.25 -7.74 -44.33
CA PRO A 8 -30.90 -8.19 -43.97
C PRO A 8 -30.66 -7.93 -42.47
N VAL A 9 -30.45 -8.99 -41.73
CA VAL A 9 -29.92 -8.93 -40.36
C VAL A 9 -28.46 -8.53 -40.44
N PHE A 10 -28.18 -7.26 -40.23
CA PHE A 10 -26.83 -6.80 -39.98
C PHE A 10 -26.42 -7.27 -38.58
N GLY A 11 -25.75 -8.39 -38.50
CA GLY A 11 -24.99 -8.81 -37.33
C GLY A 11 -23.84 -7.84 -37.13
N SER A 12 -24.04 -6.84 -36.26
CA SER A 12 -22.95 -6.02 -35.75
C SER A 12 -22.10 -6.92 -34.85
N CYS A 13 -21.09 -7.55 -35.42
CA CYS A 13 -19.96 -8.03 -34.63
C CYS A 13 -19.23 -6.79 -34.11
N MET A 14 -19.55 -6.35 -32.92
CA MET A 14 -18.62 -5.53 -32.14
C MET A 14 -17.40 -6.43 -31.88
N LYS A 15 -16.37 -6.32 -32.71
CA LYS A 15 -15.03 -6.69 -32.29
C LYS A 15 -14.68 -5.74 -31.17
N TRP A 16 -14.66 -6.25 -29.94
CA TRP A 16 -13.92 -5.62 -28.87
C TRP A 16 -12.47 -5.61 -29.35
N ASP A 17 -11.96 -4.43 -29.64
CA ASP A 17 -10.56 -4.22 -29.93
C ASP A 17 -9.80 -4.37 -28.61
N TYR A 18 -9.52 -5.62 -28.24
CA TYR A 18 -8.47 -5.92 -27.28
C TYR A 18 -7.18 -5.56 -28.02
N GLY A 19 -6.60 -4.41 -27.68
CA GLY A 19 -5.29 -4.03 -28.21
C GLY A 19 -4.33 -5.22 -28.14
N GLU A 20 -3.42 -5.34 -29.08
CA GLU A 20 -2.41 -6.41 -29.04
C GLU A 20 -1.71 -6.34 -27.66
N MET A 21 -1.73 -7.47 -26.93
CA MET A 21 -1.04 -7.55 -25.64
C MET A 21 0.46 -7.41 -25.87
N GLU A 22 1.10 -6.60 -25.05
CA GLU A 22 2.52 -6.35 -25.14
C GLU A 22 3.32 -7.40 -24.38
N ASP A 23 4.45 -7.81 -24.95
CA ASP A 23 5.42 -8.66 -24.27
C ASP A 23 6.52 -7.78 -23.66
N PHE A 24 6.56 -7.75 -22.32
CA PHE A 24 7.57 -7.02 -21.57
C PHE A 24 8.76 -7.89 -21.23
N SER A 25 9.94 -7.27 -21.19
CA SER A 25 11.16 -7.86 -20.65
C SER A 25 11.89 -6.76 -19.88
N VAL A 26 11.79 -6.79 -18.58
CA VAL A 26 12.30 -5.72 -17.71
C VAL A 26 13.56 -6.13 -16.96
N SER A 27 14.31 -5.13 -16.50
CA SER A 27 15.57 -5.31 -15.76
C SER A 27 15.42 -6.13 -14.49
N ALA A 28 16.54 -6.61 -13.94
CA ALA A 28 16.57 -7.38 -12.71
C ALA A 28 16.16 -6.56 -11.47
N SER A 29 16.24 -5.24 -11.55
CA SER A 29 15.85 -4.31 -10.48
C SER A 29 14.96 -3.22 -11.03
N GLY A 30 13.93 -2.84 -10.29
CA GLY A 30 13.00 -1.78 -10.67
C GLY A 30 12.04 -1.45 -9.55
N LEU A 31 11.19 -0.49 -9.80
CA LEU A 31 10.20 0.01 -8.86
C LEU A 31 8.82 -0.08 -9.45
N PHE A 32 7.96 -0.89 -8.85
CA PHE A 32 6.54 -0.88 -9.15
C PHE A 32 5.86 0.24 -8.36
N ILE A 33 4.94 0.94 -9.01
CA ILE A 33 4.11 1.98 -8.41
C ILE A 33 2.64 1.60 -8.64
N THR A 34 1.90 1.35 -7.57
CA THR A 34 0.46 1.20 -7.65
C THR A 34 -0.18 2.58 -7.65
N ASN A 35 -0.99 2.83 -8.65
CA ASN A 35 -1.75 4.04 -8.78
C ASN A 35 -3.20 3.71 -8.44
N GLU A 36 -3.72 4.28 -7.36
CA GLU A 36 -5.05 3.95 -6.83
C GLU A 36 -6.16 4.25 -7.84
N GLY A 37 -5.97 5.32 -8.61
CA GLY A 37 -7.05 5.87 -9.42
C GLY A 37 -8.09 6.59 -8.57
N ASN A 38 -9.18 7.00 -9.18
CA ASN A 38 -10.28 7.65 -8.49
C ASN A 38 -11.28 6.59 -8.00
N PHE A 39 -11.68 6.69 -6.74
CA PHE A 39 -12.67 5.81 -6.13
C PHE A 39 -13.96 5.72 -6.97
N GLN A 40 -14.40 4.50 -7.30
CA GLN A 40 -15.55 4.15 -8.15
C GLN A 40 -15.38 4.42 -9.66
N TYR A 41 -14.19 4.75 -10.14
CA TYR A 41 -13.94 4.98 -11.58
C TYR A 41 -13.26 3.80 -12.29
N SER A 42 -12.82 2.77 -11.56
CA SER A 42 -12.13 1.60 -12.12
C SER A 42 -10.96 1.99 -13.05
N ASN A 43 -10.19 2.98 -12.65
CA ASN A 43 -9.05 3.52 -13.38
C ASN A 43 -7.72 3.37 -12.64
N ALA A 44 -7.65 2.43 -11.69
CA ALA A 44 -6.40 2.05 -11.05
C ALA A 44 -5.43 1.45 -12.07
N THR A 45 -4.15 1.74 -11.93
CA THR A 45 -3.11 1.27 -12.85
C THR A 45 -1.86 0.81 -12.11
N LEU A 46 -0.98 0.11 -12.82
CA LEU A 46 0.36 -0.25 -12.36
C LEU A 46 1.39 0.40 -13.28
N SER A 47 2.34 1.12 -12.70
CA SER A 47 3.50 1.66 -13.39
C SER A 47 4.77 0.92 -12.96
N TYR A 48 5.76 0.87 -13.83
CA TYR A 48 7.10 0.31 -13.57
C TYR A 48 8.17 1.32 -13.97
N TYR A 49 9.10 1.60 -13.07
CA TYR A 49 10.22 2.50 -13.30
C TYR A 49 11.55 1.76 -13.16
N ASP A 50 12.42 1.92 -14.16
CA ASP A 50 13.80 1.42 -14.11
C ASP A 50 14.76 2.52 -13.66
N PRO A 51 15.31 2.45 -12.44
CA PRO A 51 16.23 3.47 -11.95
C PRO A 51 17.55 3.55 -12.70
N ALA A 52 17.94 2.52 -13.45
CA ALA A 52 19.20 2.47 -14.19
C ALA A 52 19.12 3.22 -15.52
N THR A 53 17.99 3.16 -16.20
CA THR A 53 17.74 3.84 -17.48
C THR A 53 16.95 5.14 -17.32
N CYS A 54 16.31 5.36 -16.16
CA CYS A 54 15.35 6.45 -15.91
C CYS A 54 14.11 6.36 -16.83
N GLU A 55 13.73 5.16 -17.24
CA GLU A 55 12.55 4.92 -18.06
C GLU A 55 11.37 4.49 -17.19
N VAL A 56 10.18 5.02 -17.49
CA VAL A 56 8.91 4.66 -16.87
C VAL A 56 7.98 4.02 -17.89
N GLU A 57 7.41 2.89 -17.52
CA GLU A 57 6.36 2.19 -18.25
C GLU A 57 5.04 2.31 -17.48
N ASN A 58 4.06 2.96 -18.07
CA ASN A 58 2.75 3.13 -17.47
C ASN A 58 1.75 2.08 -17.96
N GLU A 59 0.70 1.82 -17.15
CA GLU A 59 -0.39 0.88 -17.46
C GLU A 59 0.10 -0.54 -17.79
N VAL A 60 1.25 -0.97 -17.22
CA VAL A 60 1.91 -2.23 -17.57
C VAL A 60 1.03 -3.45 -17.36
N PHE A 61 0.13 -3.44 -16.36
CA PHE A 61 -0.81 -4.52 -16.15
C PHE A 61 -1.83 -4.62 -17.29
N TYR A 62 -2.43 -3.49 -17.69
CA TYR A 62 -3.42 -3.46 -18.77
C TYR A 62 -2.79 -3.87 -20.12
N ARG A 63 -1.62 -3.32 -20.43
CA ARG A 63 -0.89 -3.60 -21.66
C ARG A 63 -0.46 -5.07 -21.77
N ALA A 64 -0.08 -5.69 -20.65
CA ALA A 64 0.31 -7.11 -20.62
C ALA A 64 -0.87 -8.08 -20.68
N ASN A 65 -2.07 -7.69 -20.17
CA ASN A 65 -3.17 -8.62 -19.94
C ASN A 65 -4.44 -8.31 -20.76
N GLY A 66 -4.57 -7.13 -21.38
CA GLY A 66 -5.71 -6.74 -22.19
C GLY A 66 -6.97 -6.36 -21.37
N PHE A 67 -6.89 -6.28 -20.03
CA PHE A 67 -7.99 -5.84 -19.18
C PHE A 67 -7.49 -4.97 -18.03
N LYS A 68 -8.39 -4.14 -17.46
CA LYS A 68 -8.05 -3.16 -16.42
C LYS A 68 -7.76 -3.83 -15.08
N LEU A 69 -6.89 -3.23 -14.29
CA LEU A 69 -6.58 -3.65 -12.93
C LEU A 69 -7.79 -3.54 -12.00
N GLY A 70 -8.58 -2.48 -12.13
CA GLY A 70 -9.80 -2.26 -11.35
C GLY A 70 -9.84 -0.93 -10.64
N ASP A 71 -10.34 -0.91 -9.42
CA ASP A 71 -10.61 0.28 -8.62
C ASP A 71 -9.84 0.22 -7.30
N VAL A 72 -9.02 1.21 -7.04
CA VAL A 72 -8.11 1.39 -5.90
C VAL A 72 -7.05 0.29 -5.78
N ALA A 73 -5.96 0.43 -6.54
CA ALA A 73 -4.76 -0.40 -6.37
C ALA A 73 -4.01 0.04 -5.11
N GLN A 74 -4.35 -0.59 -3.97
CA GLN A 74 -3.96 -0.16 -2.63
C GLN A 74 -2.50 -0.45 -2.29
N SER A 75 -2.03 -1.63 -2.62
CA SER A 75 -0.68 -2.06 -2.25
C SER A 75 -0.17 -3.16 -3.17
N MET A 76 1.14 -3.39 -3.12
CA MET A 76 1.79 -4.49 -3.81
C MET A 76 2.92 -5.04 -2.96
N VAL A 77 3.11 -6.35 -3.01
CA VAL A 77 4.27 -7.03 -2.41
C VAL A 77 4.80 -8.07 -3.38
N ILE A 78 6.11 -8.26 -3.41
CA ILE A 78 6.74 -9.28 -4.24
C ILE A 78 7.22 -10.44 -3.35
N ARG A 79 6.90 -11.67 -3.79
CA ARG A 79 7.42 -12.90 -3.20
C ARG A 79 7.71 -13.92 -4.30
N ASP A 80 8.92 -14.47 -4.30
CA ASP A 80 9.36 -15.56 -5.19
C ASP A 80 9.10 -15.29 -6.69
N GLY A 81 9.33 -14.05 -7.14
CA GLY A 81 9.13 -13.63 -8.53
C GLY A 81 7.68 -13.33 -8.90
N ILE A 82 6.76 -13.41 -7.96
CA ILE A 82 5.35 -13.06 -8.11
C ILE A 82 5.05 -11.74 -7.41
N GLY A 83 4.46 -10.81 -8.15
CA GLY A 83 3.92 -9.55 -7.62
C GLY A 83 2.44 -9.72 -7.25
N TRP A 84 2.11 -9.45 -6.00
CA TRP A 84 0.76 -9.55 -5.47
C TRP A 84 0.18 -8.15 -5.33
N ILE A 85 -0.78 -7.81 -6.20
CA ILE A 85 -1.40 -6.48 -6.26
C ILE A 85 -2.75 -6.54 -5.57
N VAL A 86 -2.90 -5.79 -4.49
CA VAL A 86 -4.15 -5.70 -3.74
C VAL A 86 -5.01 -4.58 -4.33
N VAL A 87 -6.16 -4.94 -4.89
CA VAL A 87 -7.10 -3.98 -5.49
C VAL A 87 -8.34 -3.87 -4.61
N ASN A 88 -8.32 -2.85 -3.76
CA ASN A 88 -9.22 -2.67 -2.62
C ASN A 88 -10.70 -2.67 -3.00
N ASN A 89 -11.13 -1.72 -3.82
CA ASN A 89 -12.55 -1.57 -4.18
C ASN A 89 -13.00 -2.49 -5.34
N SER A 90 -12.10 -3.31 -5.87
CA SER A 90 -12.43 -4.42 -6.78
C SER A 90 -12.45 -5.77 -6.08
N HIS A 91 -12.20 -5.81 -4.77
CA HIS A 91 -12.33 -7.01 -3.92
C HIS A 91 -11.45 -8.18 -4.39
N VAL A 92 -10.29 -7.89 -4.96
CA VAL A 92 -9.40 -8.87 -5.60
C VAL A 92 -7.93 -8.63 -5.29
N ILE A 93 -7.16 -9.70 -5.26
CA ILE A 93 -5.70 -9.67 -5.29
C ILE A 93 -5.26 -10.37 -6.56
N PHE A 94 -4.51 -9.67 -7.42
CA PHE A 94 -3.88 -10.27 -8.60
C PHE A 94 -2.48 -10.75 -8.26
N ALA A 95 -2.11 -11.91 -8.78
CA ALA A 95 -0.75 -12.42 -8.82
C ALA A 95 -0.21 -12.28 -10.24
N ILE A 96 0.91 -11.58 -10.42
CA ILE A 96 1.55 -11.36 -11.72
C ILE A 96 3.01 -11.85 -11.70
N ASP A 97 3.50 -12.31 -12.83
CA ASP A 97 4.95 -12.46 -13.04
C ASP A 97 5.59 -11.08 -13.12
N ILE A 98 6.59 -10.82 -12.27
CA ILE A 98 7.22 -9.48 -12.16
C ILE A 98 8.11 -9.10 -13.36
N ASN A 99 8.39 -10.01 -14.27
CA ASN A 99 9.21 -9.73 -15.45
C ASN A 99 8.37 -9.46 -16.71
N THR A 100 7.19 -10.09 -16.78
CA THR A 100 6.29 -9.99 -17.94
C THR A 100 5.01 -9.23 -17.63
N PHE A 101 4.74 -8.92 -16.35
CA PHE A 101 3.52 -8.30 -15.83
C PHE A 101 2.23 -9.08 -16.13
N LYS A 102 2.36 -10.30 -16.68
CA LYS A 102 1.23 -11.18 -16.98
C LYS A 102 0.64 -11.77 -15.72
N GLU A 103 -0.67 -11.78 -15.64
CA GLU A 103 -1.39 -12.46 -14.57
C GLU A 103 -1.10 -13.97 -14.59
N VAL A 104 -0.77 -14.51 -13.43
CA VAL A 104 -0.58 -15.94 -13.19
C VAL A 104 -1.64 -16.52 -12.28
N GLY A 105 -2.41 -15.67 -11.59
CA GLY A 105 -3.52 -16.06 -10.73
C GLY A 105 -4.17 -14.87 -10.04
N ARG A 106 -5.30 -15.14 -9.38
CA ARG A 106 -6.01 -14.15 -8.56
C ARG A 106 -6.80 -14.78 -7.43
N ILE A 107 -7.03 -14.00 -6.39
CA ILE A 107 -7.89 -14.37 -5.27
C ILE A 107 -9.03 -13.35 -5.18
N THR A 108 -10.25 -13.83 -5.09
CA THR A 108 -11.48 -13.02 -4.96
C THR A 108 -12.26 -13.42 -3.71
N GLY A 109 -13.28 -12.64 -3.36
CA GLY A 109 -14.12 -12.94 -2.20
C GLY A 109 -13.76 -12.16 -0.94
N PHE A 110 -12.90 -11.16 -1.06
CA PHE A 110 -12.62 -10.18 -0.01
C PHE A 110 -13.75 -9.16 0.13
N THR A 111 -13.84 -8.50 1.29
CA THR A 111 -14.72 -7.34 1.47
C THR A 111 -14.06 -6.08 0.91
N SER A 112 -12.87 -5.75 1.38
CA SER A 112 -12.13 -4.56 0.94
C SER A 112 -10.66 -4.73 1.35
N PRO A 113 -9.85 -5.52 0.60
CA PRO A 113 -8.51 -5.91 0.99
C PRO A 113 -7.54 -4.72 0.99
N ARG A 114 -6.60 -4.72 1.94
CA ARG A 114 -5.64 -3.62 2.12
C ARG A 114 -4.19 -4.05 1.89
N TYR A 115 -3.69 -4.98 2.67
CA TYR A 115 -2.31 -5.43 2.64
C TYR A 115 -2.24 -6.94 2.76
N ILE A 116 -1.18 -7.53 2.22
CA ILE A 116 -0.87 -8.96 2.34
C ILE A 116 0.45 -9.14 3.10
N HIS A 117 0.48 -10.09 4.04
CA HIS A 117 1.67 -10.49 4.79
C HIS A 117 1.87 -12.01 4.72
N PHE A 118 3.00 -12.42 4.14
CA PHE A 118 3.31 -13.84 3.96
C PHE A 118 3.96 -14.43 5.19
N LEU A 119 3.41 -15.54 5.67
CA LEU A 119 3.96 -16.36 6.76
C LEU A 119 4.75 -17.56 6.22
N SER A 120 4.29 -18.15 5.13
CA SER A 120 4.91 -19.26 4.42
C SER A 120 4.48 -19.26 2.96
N ASP A 121 4.90 -20.26 2.19
CA ASP A 121 4.43 -20.44 0.81
C ASP A 121 2.95 -20.84 0.72
N GLU A 122 2.37 -21.34 1.81
CA GLU A 122 1.00 -21.85 1.86
C GLU A 122 0.09 -21.02 2.78
N LYS A 123 0.63 -19.98 3.41
CA LYS A 123 -0.14 -19.16 4.36
C LYS A 123 0.27 -17.69 4.29
N ALA A 124 -0.70 -16.82 4.08
CA ALA A 124 -0.56 -15.39 4.23
C ALA A 124 -1.82 -14.77 4.86
N TYR A 125 -1.65 -13.63 5.50
CA TYR A 125 -2.74 -12.81 6.03
C TYR A 125 -3.07 -11.67 5.07
N VAL A 126 -4.36 -11.35 4.95
CA VAL A 126 -4.86 -10.21 4.17
C VAL A 126 -5.74 -9.35 5.07
N THR A 127 -5.30 -8.12 5.31
CA THR A 127 -6.05 -7.13 6.07
C THR A 127 -7.18 -6.52 5.25
N GLN A 128 -8.19 -5.97 5.95
CA GLN A 128 -9.40 -5.43 5.35
C GLN A 128 -9.75 -4.07 5.96
N ILE A 129 -10.42 -3.22 5.18
CA ILE A 129 -11.22 -2.12 5.72
C ILE A 129 -12.70 -2.45 5.52
N TRP A 130 -13.59 -1.95 6.38
CA TRP A 130 -15.02 -2.27 6.40
C TRP A 130 -15.28 -3.77 6.61
N ASP A 131 -14.42 -4.39 7.45
CA ASP A 131 -14.54 -5.79 7.86
C ASP A 131 -13.86 -6.00 9.22
N TYR A 132 -14.43 -6.85 10.05
CA TYR A 132 -13.87 -7.24 11.35
C TYR A 132 -12.90 -8.43 11.26
N ARG A 133 -12.60 -8.91 10.04
CA ARG A 133 -11.79 -10.09 9.81
C ARG A 133 -10.50 -9.76 9.08
N ILE A 134 -9.44 -10.47 9.46
CA ILE A 134 -8.24 -10.61 8.65
C ILE A 134 -8.34 -11.96 7.95
N PHE A 135 -8.27 -11.99 6.63
CA PHE A 135 -8.40 -13.22 5.87
C PHE A 135 -7.10 -14.01 5.85
N ILE A 136 -7.21 -15.34 5.87
CA ILE A 136 -6.11 -16.26 5.70
C ILE A 136 -6.22 -16.85 4.29
N ILE A 137 -5.14 -16.76 3.53
CA ILE A 137 -5.09 -17.27 2.16
C ILE A 137 -3.99 -18.31 2.01
N ASN A 138 -4.17 -19.20 1.03
CA ASN A 138 -3.10 -20.05 0.52
C ASN A 138 -2.59 -19.48 -0.82
N PRO A 139 -1.36 -18.92 -0.87
CA PRO A 139 -0.81 -18.34 -2.08
C PRO A 139 -0.59 -19.33 -3.23
N LYS A 140 -0.39 -20.63 -2.95
CA LYS A 140 -0.20 -21.65 -3.97
C LYS A 140 -1.49 -22.06 -4.68
N THR A 141 -2.61 -22.07 -3.95
CA THR A 141 -3.92 -22.47 -4.51
C THR A 141 -4.79 -21.29 -4.90
N TYR A 142 -4.39 -20.07 -4.54
CA TYR A 142 -5.16 -18.83 -4.73
C TYR A 142 -6.54 -18.88 -4.04
N GLU A 143 -6.60 -19.46 -2.84
CA GLU A 143 -7.85 -19.66 -2.10
C GLU A 143 -7.82 -18.95 -0.75
N ILE A 144 -8.97 -18.47 -0.32
CA ILE A 144 -9.21 -18.07 1.07
C ILE A 144 -9.44 -19.36 1.87
N THR A 145 -8.62 -19.60 2.91
CA THR A 145 -8.65 -20.81 3.74
C THR A 145 -9.25 -20.59 5.12
N GLY A 146 -9.42 -19.33 5.53
CA GLY A 146 -9.99 -19.00 6.83
C GLY A 146 -9.95 -17.49 7.09
N TYR A 147 -10.21 -17.15 8.34
CA TYR A 147 -10.12 -15.76 8.80
C TYR A 147 -9.84 -15.70 10.31
N ILE A 148 -9.33 -14.55 10.74
CA ILE A 148 -9.09 -14.17 12.14
C ILE A 148 -10.11 -13.10 12.46
N GLU A 149 -10.93 -13.32 13.50
CA GLU A 149 -11.84 -12.28 14.00
C GLU A 149 -11.08 -11.27 14.84
N CYS A 150 -11.27 -9.97 14.55
CA CYS A 150 -10.73 -8.87 15.32
C CYS A 150 -11.74 -8.46 16.38
N PRO A 151 -11.36 -8.46 17.66
CA PRO A 151 -12.29 -8.15 18.73
C PRO A 151 -12.79 -6.70 18.64
N ASP A 152 -14.03 -6.48 19.05
CA ASP A 152 -14.70 -5.16 19.12
C ASP A 152 -14.68 -4.36 17.80
N MET A 153 -14.70 -5.07 16.67
CA MET A 153 -14.88 -4.55 15.32
C MET A 153 -16.15 -5.10 14.69
N ASP A 154 -16.69 -4.38 13.72
CA ASP A 154 -17.83 -4.79 12.90
C ASP A 154 -17.58 -4.44 11.42
N MET A 155 -18.60 -4.59 10.57
CA MET A 155 -18.51 -4.30 9.13
C MET A 155 -18.49 -2.79 8.80
N GLU A 156 -18.80 -1.92 9.77
CA GLU A 156 -18.85 -0.46 9.56
C GLU A 156 -17.58 0.23 10.08
N SER A 157 -17.01 -0.31 11.16
CA SER A 157 -15.86 0.28 11.88
C SER A 157 -14.60 -0.58 11.82
N GLY A 158 -14.66 -1.80 11.27
CA GLY A 158 -13.52 -2.69 11.17
C GLY A 158 -12.49 -2.16 10.17
N SER A 159 -11.25 -2.01 10.63
CA SER A 159 -10.15 -1.56 9.79
C SER A 159 -8.84 -2.13 10.29
N THR A 160 -8.22 -2.94 9.45
CA THR A 160 -6.87 -3.48 9.66
C THR A 160 -6.01 -3.13 8.45
N GLU A 161 -4.77 -2.71 8.69
CA GLU A 161 -3.89 -2.13 7.68
C GLU A 161 -2.56 -2.89 7.57
N GLN A 162 -1.45 -2.21 7.75
CA GLN A 162 -0.12 -2.77 7.59
C GLN A 162 0.23 -3.77 8.68
N MET A 163 1.10 -4.69 8.35
CA MET A 163 1.53 -5.79 9.22
C MET A 163 3.04 -5.85 9.30
N VAL A 164 3.56 -6.12 10.51
CA VAL A 164 4.96 -6.49 10.75
C VAL A 164 5.01 -7.74 11.61
N GLN A 165 6.10 -8.53 11.48
CA GLN A 165 6.24 -9.77 12.22
C GLN A 165 7.48 -9.75 13.12
N TYR A 166 7.32 -10.21 14.36
CA TYR A 166 8.40 -10.51 15.29
C TYR A 166 8.19 -11.89 15.92
N GLY A 167 9.14 -12.78 15.67
CA GLY A 167 9.00 -14.19 16.08
C GLY A 167 7.76 -14.83 15.46
N LYS A 168 6.92 -15.43 16.31
CA LYS A 168 5.65 -16.03 15.89
C LYS A 168 4.47 -15.05 15.90
N TYR A 169 4.68 -13.79 16.19
CA TYR A 169 3.62 -12.81 16.29
C TYR A 169 3.61 -11.85 15.10
N VAL A 170 2.44 -11.62 14.54
CA VAL A 170 2.15 -10.55 13.58
C VAL A 170 1.45 -9.42 14.32
N TYR A 171 1.91 -8.21 14.11
CA TYR A 171 1.31 -6.98 14.64
C TYR A 171 0.63 -6.24 13.49
N VAL A 172 -0.57 -5.73 13.75
CA VAL A 172 -1.43 -5.10 12.74
C VAL A 172 -1.94 -3.77 13.27
N ASN A 173 -1.65 -2.66 12.60
CA ASN A 173 -2.28 -1.38 12.97
C ASN A 173 -3.72 -1.32 12.45
N CYS A 174 -4.59 -0.68 13.24
CA CYS A 174 -6.00 -0.53 12.93
C CYS A 174 -6.30 0.96 12.71
N TRP A 175 -6.55 1.31 11.47
CA TRP A 175 -6.73 2.71 11.07
C TRP A 175 -8.19 3.16 11.24
N SER A 176 -8.89 3.46 10.20
CA SER A 176 -10.20 4.10 10.12
C SER A 176 -11.09 3.84 11.36
N TYR A 177 -11.31 4.88 12.15
CA TYR A 177 -12.12 4.87 13.40
C TYR A 177 -11.55 4.01 14.55
N GLN A 178 -10.30 3.56 14.45
CA GLN A 178 -9.62 2.75 15.44
C GLN A 178 -8.46 3.52 16.09
N ASN A 179 -7.90 2.95 17.18
CA ASN A 179 -6.80 3.56 17.94
C ASN A 179 -5.87 2.51 18.55
N ARG A 180 -5.65 1.41 17.85
CA ARG A 180 -4.92 0.26 18.42
C ARG A 180 -4.06 -0.49 17.42
N ILE A 181 -3.16 -1.30 17.96
CA ILE A 181 -2.41 -2.34 17.28
C ILE A 181 -2.84 -3.69 17.85
N LEU A 182 -3.15 -4.66 16.99
CA LEU A 182 -3.44 -6.03 17.37
C LEU A 182 -2.19 -6.88 17.31
N LYS A 183 -2.06 -7.84 18.24
CA LYS A 183 -1.02 -8.88 18.25
C LYS A 183 -1.66 -10.23 17.96
N ILE A 184 -1.22 -10.87 16.88
CA ILE A 184 -1.75 -12.13 16.38
C ILE A 184 -0.71 -13.23 16.57
N ASP A 185 -1.08 -14.35 17.18
CA ASP A 185 -0.26 -15.56 17.24
C ASP A 185 -0.48 -16.36 15.94
N THR A 186 0.58 -16.55 15.15
CA THR A 186 0.52 -17.22 13.84
C THR A 186 0.40 -18.73 13.90
N GLU A 187 0.59 -19.33 15.07
CA GLU A 187 0.40 -20.77 15.29
C GLU A 187 -1.07 -21.11 15.56
N THR A 188 -1.81 -20.18 16.16
CA THR A 188 -3.22 -20.37 16.53
C THR A 188 -4.19 -19.58 15.67
N ASP A 189 -3.70 -18.61 14.88
CA ASP A 189 -4.48 -17.66 14.08
C ASP A 189 -5.50 -16.89 14.94
N LYS A 190 -5.04 -16.35 16.05
CA LYS A 190 -5.89 -15.60 16.99
C LYS A 190 -5.22 -14.30 17.40
N VAL A 191 -6.05 -13.27 17.58
CA VAL A 191 -5.63 -12.07 18.32
C VAL A 191 -5.43 -12.50 19.79
N VAL A 192 -4.22 -12.26 20.30
CA VAL A 192 -3.82 -12.66 21.67
C VAL A 192 -3.57 -11.47 22.59
N ASP A 193 -3.42 -10.28 22.03
CA ASP A 193 -3.19 -9.04 22.79
C ASP A 193 -3.52 -7.83 21.91
N GLU A 194 -3.74 -6.67 22.53
CA GLU A 194 -3.93 -5.39 21.87
C GLU A 194 -3.24 -4.25 22.62
N LEU A 195 -2.77 -3.26 21.91
CA LEU A 195 -2.15 -2.06 22.47
C LEU A 195 -2.91 -0.82 21.99
N THR A 196 -3.56 -0.13 22.90
CA THR A 196 -4.19 1.16 22.64
C THR A 196 -3.13 2.24 22.48
N ILE A 197 -3.21 3.00 21.40
CA ILE A 197 -2.36 4.15 21.09
C ILE A 197 -3.23 5.36 20.67
N GLY A 198 -2.68 6.33 19.97
CA GLY A 198 -3.46 7.45 19.43
C GLY A 198 -4.40 7.06 18.29
N ILE A 199 -5.27 8.01 17.93
CA ILE A 199 -6.34 7.83 16.95
C ILE A 199 -5.77 7.63 15.55
N GLN A 200 -6.28 6.60 14.85
CA GLN A 200 -6.03 6.29 13.45
C GLN A 200 -4.53 6.10 13.11
N PRO A 201 -3.89 5.03 13.60
CA PRO A 201 -2.54 4.66 13.16
C PRO A 201 -2.55 4.25 11.68
N THR A 202 -1.78 4.94 10.83
CA THR A 202 -1.83 4.81 9.36
C THR A 202 -0.78 3.88 8.77
N SER A 203 0.35 3.70 9.42
CA SER A 203 1.46 2.87 8.94
C SER A 203 2.12 2.09 10.07
N LEU A 204 2.80 1.00 9.73
CA LEU A 204 3.51 0.16 10.69
C LEU A 204 4.77 -0.44 10.06
N VAL A 205 5.95 -0.11 10.61
CA VAL A 205 7.24 -0.66 10.17
C VAL A 205 8.07 -1.18 11.35
N MET A 206 9.04 -2.05 11.08
CA MET A 206 9.93 -2.66 12.08
C MET A 206 11.39 -2.26 11.84
N ASP A 207 12.02 -1.60 12.81
CA ASP A 207 13.43 -1.19 12.72
C ASP A 207 14.43 -2.35 13.01
N LYS A 208 15.72 -2.05 12.87
CA LYS A 208 16.80 -3.04 13.08
C LYS A 208 16.93 -3.54 14.52
N TYR A 209 16.32 -2.86 15.49
CA TYR A 209 16.30 -3.22 16.91
C TYR A 209 15.00 -3.90 17.33
N ASN A 210 14.20 -4.35 16.37
CA ASN A 210 12.87 -4.93 16.58
C ASN A 210 11.89 -3.99 17.31
N LYS A 211 12.03 -2.68 17.07
CA LYS A 211 11.07 -1.70 17.52
C LYS A 211 10.08 -1.41 16.37
N MET A 212 8.81 -1.46 16.68
CA MET A 212 7.76 -1.06 15.76
C MET A 212 7.62 0.46 15.78
N TRP A 213 7.41 1.03 14.61
CA TRP A 213 7.10 2.44 14.45
C TRP A 213 5.77 2.59 13.74
N THR A 214 4.93 3.41 14.29
CA THR A 214 3.62 3.76 13.72
C THR A 214 3.36 5.24 13.89
N ILE A 215 2.61 5.83 12.94
CA ILE A 215 2.20 7.22 13.00
C ILE A 215 0.67 7.28 13.01
N THR A 216 0.11 8.16 13.83
CA THR A 216 -1.34 8.39 13.88
C THR A 216 -1.68 9.68 13.16
N ASP A 217 -2.81 9.76 12.48
CA ASP A 217 -3.29 11.01 11.86
C ASP A 217 -4.11 11.88 12.83
N GLY A 218 -4.53 11.32 13.97
CA GLY A 218 -5.24 12.02 15.04
C GLY A 218 -6.73 12.23 14.79
N GLY A 219 -7.28 11.70 13.70
CA GLY A 219 -8.67 11.89 13.31
C GLY A 219 -8.95 13.30 12.78
N TYR A 220 -10.19 13.75 12.82
CA TYR A 220 -10.60 15.07 12.31
C TYR A 220 -11.60 15.77 13.22
N GLU A 221 -11.63 17.10 13.16
CA GLU A 221 -12.54 17.91 13.95
C GLU A 221 -14.01 17.56 13.65
N GLY A 222 -14.77 17.26 14.70
CA GLY A 222 -16.17 16.84 14.60
C GLY A 222 -16.38 15.34 14.39
N SER A 223 -15.30 14.54 14.33
CA SER A 223 -15.41 13.08 14.27
C SER A 223 -16.04 12.51 15.54
N PRO A 224 -17.01 11.59 15.45
CA PRO A 224 -17.56 10.89 16.63
C PRO A 224 -16.54 9.97 17.32
N TYR A 225 -15.44 9.65 16.64
CA TYR A 225 -14.37 8.78 17.13
C TYR A 225 -13.20 9.54 17.76
N GLY A 226 -13.29 10.87 17.79
CA GLY A 226 -12.35 11.76 18.43
C GLY A 226 -11.46 12.55 17.47
N TYR A 227 -10.75 13.51 18.06
CA TYR A 227 -9.78 14.35 17.38
C TYR A 227 -8.68 14.74 18.36
N GLU A 228 -7.45 14.43 18.03
CA GLU A 228 -6.29 14.72 18.86
C GLU A 228 -5.05 15.09 18.02
N ALA A 229 -4.02 15.59 18.69
CA ALA A 229 -2.74 15.84 18.04
C ALA A 229 -2.11 14.51 17.59
N PRO A 230 -1.75 14.37 16.30
CA PRO A 230 -1.10 13.18 15.79
C PRO A 230 0.20 12.86 16.51
N SER A 231 0.64 11.62 16.45
CA SER A 231 1.87 11.20 17.13
C SER A 231 2.60 10.10 16.36
N LEU A 232 3.92 10.13 16.44
CA LEU A 232 4.78 9.04 16.04
C LEU A 232 5.15 8.22 17.28
N TYR A 233 4.91 6.92 17.24
CA TYR A 233 5.15 5.99 18.35
C TYR A 233 6.31 5.05 18.02
N ARG A 234 7.17 4.78 19.02
CA ARG A 234 8.09 3.65 19.05
C ARG A 234 7.61 2.64 20.08
N ILE A 235 7.44 1.40 19.66
CA ILE A 235 6.86 0.31 20.45
C ILE A 235 7.84 -0.85 20.45
N ASP A 236 8.13 -1.41 21.62
CA ASP A 236 8.91 -2.62 21.75
C ASP A 236 8.10 -3.84 21.30
N ALA A 237 8.60 -4.60 20.30
CA ALA A 237 7.87 -5.74 19.78
C ALA A 237 7.86 -6.96 20.75
N GLU A 238 8.87 -7.09 21.62
CA GLU A 238 8.94 -8.19 22.59
C GLU A 238 7.97 -8.00 23.74
N THR A 239 8.01 -6.82 24.37
CA THR A 239 7.15 -6.49 25.54
C THR A 239 5.77 -5.96 25.14
N PHE A 240 5.61 -5.57 23.88
CA PHE A 240 4.40 -4.94 23.33
C PHE A 240 3.99 -3.69 24.10
N THR A 241 4.93 -2.80 24.39
CA THR A 241 4.74 -1.57 25.15
C THR A 241 5.28 -0.36 24.40
N VAL A 242 4.61 0.80 24.58
CA VAL A 242 5.10 2.08 24.05
C VAL A 242 6.35 2.50 24.79
N GLU A 243 7.46 2.69 24.08
CA GLU A 243 8.70 3.21 24.63
C GLU A 243 8.82 4.74 24.46
N LYS A 244 8.35 5.27 23.32
CA LYS A 244 8.40 6.70 23.00
C LYS A 244 7.17 7.14 22.25
N GLN A 245 6.77 8.40 22.51
CA GLN A 245 5.72 9.09 21.77
C GLN A 245 6.23 10.49 21.41
N PHE A 246 6.20 10.83 20.13
CA PHE A 246 6.55 12.14 19.61
C PHE A 246 5.28 12.82 19.09
N LYS A 247 4.75 13.79 19.84
CA LYS A 247 3.53 14.52 19.48
C LYS A 247 3.82 15.59 18.44
N PHE A 248 2.98 15.65 17.42
CA PHE A 248 2.93 16.73 16.44
C PHE A 248 1.95 17.83 16.88
N LYS A 249 1.74 18.83 16.05
CA LYS A 249 0.74 19.88 16.33
C LYS A 249 -0.65 19.37 16.00
N LEU A 250 -1.65 19.85 16.73
CA LEU A 250 -3.04 19.64 16.35
C LEU A 250 -3.31 20.25 14.97
N GLY A 251 -3.90 19.47 14.08
CA GLY A 251 -4.13 19.85 12.69
C GLY A 251 -2.98 19.49 11.71
N ASP A 252 -1.85 18.95 12.20
CA ASP A 252 -0.90 18.25 11.33
C ASP A 252 -1.58 16.97 10.79
N TRP A 253 -1.08 16.50 9.64
CA TRP A 253 -1.62 15.30 8.96
C TRP A 253 -0.49 14.36 8.51
N PRO A 254 0.24 13.78 9.45
CA PRO A 254 1.37 12.92 9.11
C PRO A 254 0.94 11.56 8.60
N SER A 255 1.73 10.99 7.69
CA SER A 255 1.49 9.68 7.07
C SER A 255 2.78 9.01 6.61
N GLU A 256 2.69 7.82 6.05
CA GLU A 256 3.73 7.11 5.28
C GLU A 256 5.06 6.94 6.03
N VAL A 257 5.02 6.20 7.14
CA VAL A 257 6.27 5.85 7.82
C VAL A 257 7.03 4.78 7.03
N GLN A 258 8.28 5.08 6.67
CA GLN A 258 9.17 4.21 5.90
C GLN A 258 10.55 4.10 6.55
N LEU A 259 11.28 3.03 6.25
CA LEU A 259 12.65 2.82 6.67
C LEU A 259 13.60 2.71 5.48
N ASN A 260 14.84 3.13 5.66
CA ASN A 260 15.89 2.81 4.71
C ASN A 260 16.24 1.31 4.74
N GLY A 261 17.05 0.84 3.79
CA GLY A 261 17.41 -0.59 3.67
C GLY A 261 18.13 -1.18 4.88
N THR A 262 18.88 -0.38 5.66
CA THR A 262 19.52 -0.80 6.92
C THR A 262 18.57 -0.73 8.12
N ARG A 263 17.36 -0.23 7.94
CA ARG A 263 16.31 -0.07 8.95
C ARG A 263 16.76 0.74 10.20
N ASP A 264 17.57 1.75 9.97
CA ASP A 264 18.10 2.63 11.03
C ASP A 264 17.77 4.10 10.84
N ILE A 265 17.19 4.48 9.71
CA ILE A 265 16.68 5.81 9.43
C ILE A 265 15.19 5.71 9.10
N LEU A 266 14.38 6.41 9.87
CA LEU A 266 12.95 6.54 9.68
C LEU A 266 12.63 7.77 8.81
N TYR A 267 11.66 7.62 7.90
CA TYR A 267 11.13 8.68 7.06
C TYR A 267 9.61 8.74 7.21
N TRP A 268 9.03 9.94 7.07
CA TRP A 268 7.58 10.13 7.06
C TRP A 268 7.19 11.41 6.32
N ILE A 269 5.94 11.51 5.91
CA ILE A 269 5.32 12.70 5.36
C ILE A 269 4.64 13.47 6.50
N ASN A 270 4.84 14.78 6.57
CA ASN A 270 4.01 15.73 7.33
C ASN A 270 4.15 17.10 6.66
N ASN A 271 3.36 17.36 5.63
CA ASN A 271 3.54 18.34 4.56
C ASN A 271 4.89 18.18 3.84
N ASP A 272 5.98 18.32 4.56
CA ASP A 272 7.36 18.05 4.15
C ASP A 272 7.68 16.56 4.28
N ILE A 273 8.85 16.16 3.74
CA ILE A 273 9.42 14.85 4.03
C ILE A 273 10.41 15.00 5.18
N TRP A 274 10.16 14.25 6.21
CA TRP A 274 10.99 14.23 7.43
C TRP A 274 11.79 12.94 7.52
N ARG A 275 12.93 12.99 8.21
CA ARG A 275 13.70 11.78 8.54
C ARG A 275 14.44 11.93 9.84
N MET A 276 14.65 10.82 10.55
CA MET A 276 15.50 10.77 11.75
C MET A 276 16.11 9.38 11.96
N PRO A 277 17.25 9.27 12.65
CA PRO A 277 17.73 7.97 13.15
C PRO A 277 16.70 7.35 14.10
N VAL A 278 16.57 6.01 14.07
CA VAL A 278 15.63 5.30 14.96
C VAL A 278 16.02 5.40 16.44
N GLU A 279 17.27 5.76 16.76
CA GLU A 279 17.71 6.03 18.13
C GLU A 279 17.37 7.44 18.63
N ALA A 280 16.87 8.34 17.78
CA ALA A 280 16.63 9.73 18.15
C ALA A 280 15.68 9.87 19.34
N ASP A 281 15.95 10.87 20.17
CA ASP A 281 15.11 11.21 21.35
C ASP A 281 14.12 12.35 21.08
N ARG A 282 14.20 12.96 19.91
CA ARG A 282 13.32 14.04 19.46
C ARG A 282 13.19 14.07 17.95
N VAL A 283 12.05 14.53 17.45
CA VAL A 283 11.87 14.82 16.03
C VAL A 283 12.78 15.96 15.59
N PRO A 284 13.27 15.95 14.34
CA PRO A 284 14.12 17.02 13.81
C PRO A 284 13.36 18.35 13.73
N VAL A 285 14.10 19.45 13.79
CA VAL A 285 13.54 20.81 13.69
C VAL A 285 13.46 21.34 12.24
N ARG A 286 14.05 20.61 11.29
CA ARG A 286 14.02 20.92 9.86
C ARG A 286 13.68 19.67 9.07
N PRO A 287 12.86 19.76 8.03
CA PRO A 287 12.56 18.64 7.15
C PRO A 287 13.82 18.21 6.37
N PHE A 288 13.76 17.00 5.85
CA PHE A 288 14.72 16.47 4.89
C PHE A 288 14.50 17.06 3.50
N LEU A 289 13.23 17.12 3.05
CA LEU A 289 12.82 17.80 1.81
C LEU A 289 11.68 18.75 2.17
N GLU A 290 11.84 20.02 1.77
CA GLU A 290 10.82 21.03 1.99
C GLU A 290 9.67 20.89 0.99
N PHE A 291 8.48 21.20 1.45
CA PHE A 291 7.25 21.29 0.66
C PHE A 291 7.40 22.30 -0.49
N ARG A 292 6.89 21.94 -1.68
CA ARG A 292 6.97 22.77 -2.90
C ARG A 292 5.60 22.92 -3.58
N ASP A 293 4.56 23.16 -2.80
CA ASP A 293 3.17 23.20 -3.30
C ASP A 293 2.73 21.88 -3.96
N THR A 294 3.12 20.79 -3.32
CA THR A 294 2.88 19.41 -3.76
C THR A 294 1.86 18.72 -2.85
N LYS A 295 1.25 17.65 -3.32
CA LYS A 295 0.40 16.75 -2.52
C LYS A 295 1.13 15.43 -2.30
N TYR A 296 2.18 15.46 -1.49
CA TYR A 296 2.91 14.25 -1.14
C TYR A 296 1.97 13.19 -0.58
N TYR A 297 1.94 12.04 -1.23
CA TYR A 297 0.97 10.98 -0.95
C TYR A 297 1.64 9.64 -0.64
N GLY A 298 2.56 9.19 -1.48
CA GLY A 298 3.33 7.97 -1.26
C GLY A 298 4.81 8.26 -1.02
N LEU A 299 5.47 7.39 -0.27
CA LEU A 299 6.90 7.51 0.09
C LEU A 299 7.56 6.14 0.10
N THR A 300 8.77 6.04 -0.48
CA THR A 300 9.63 4.86 -0.30
C THR A 300 11.09 5.25 -0.33
N VAL A 301 11.93 4.37 0.22
CA VAL A 301 13.39 4.51 0.19
C VAL A 301 13.97 3.26 -0.47
N ASN A 302 14.80 3.46 -1.50
CA ASN A 302 15.48 2.35 -2.17
C ASN A 302 16.35 1.59 -1.15
N PRO A 303 16.10 0.30 -0.91
CA PRO A 303 16.79 -0.45 0.13
C PRO A 303 18.28 -0.66 -0.15
N ASN A 304 18.70 -0.51 -1.41
CA ASN A 304 20.08 -0.79 -1.82
C ASN A 304 20.99 0.45 -1.76
N ASN A 305 20.48 1.64 -2.06
CA ASN A 305 21.28 2.86 -2.21
C ASN A 305 20.79 4.05 -1.40
N GLY A 306 19.62 3.94 -0.74
CA GLY A 306 19.06 4.98 0.12
C GLY A 306 18.45 6.18 -0.63
N GLU A 307 18.25 6.09 -1.94
CA GLU A 307 17.51 7.08 -2.71
C GLU A 307 16.06 7.14 -2.25
N VAL A 308 15.49 8.34 -2.20
CA VAL A 308 14.15 8.58 -1.69
C VAL A 308 13.21 8.89 -2.86
N TYR A 309 12.10 8.19 -2.91
CA TYR A 309 11.06 8.38 -3.92
C TYR A 309 9.80 8.86 -3.24
N VAL A 310 9.26 9.96 -3.75
CA VAL A 310 8.07 10.61 -3.20
C VAL A 310 7.05 10.82 -4.30
N ALA A 311 5.86 10.32 -4.09
CA ALA A 311 4.74 10.51 -4.99
C ALA A 311 3.97 11.80 -4.65
N ASP A 312 3.60 12.54 -5.68
CA ASP A 312 2.72 13.69 -5.64
C ASP A 312 1.42 13.36 -6.37
N ALA A 313 0.31 13.36 -5.66
CA ALA A 313 -1.01 13.12 -6.23
C ALA A 313 -1.61 14.36 -6.93
N ILE A 314 -0.93 15.51 -6.89
CA ILE A 314 -1.27 16.81 -7.49
C ILE A 314 -2.67 17.28 -7.05
N ASP A 315 -3.71 16.89 -7.76
CA ASP A 315 -5.11 17.25 -7.47
C ASP A 315 -6.04 16.05 -7.33
N TYR A 316 -5.46 14.84 -7.24
CA TYR A 316 -6.16 13.55 -7.18
C TYR A 316 -7.01 13.23 -8.42
N GLN A 317 -6.84 13.91 -9.54
CA GLN A 317 -7.60 13.70 -10.77
C GLN A 317 -6.73 13.48 -12.00
N GLN A 318 -5.61 14.17 -12.08
CA GLN A 318 -4.64 13.99 -13.16
C GLN A 318 -3.58 12.96 -12.78
N GLN A 319 -2.74 12.60 -13.75
CA GLN A 319 -1.58 11.74 -13.52
C GLN A 319 -0.68 12.36 -12.45
N GLY A 320 -0.27 11.55 -11.48
CA GLY A 320 0.68 11.94 -10.45
C GLY A 320 2.11 11.98 -10.96
N ILE A 321 2.98 12.57 -10.15
CA ILE A 321 4.42 12.66 -10.40
C ILE A 321 5.15 11.89 -9.30
N VAL A 322 6.21 11.17 -9.64
CA VAL A 322 7.16 10.62 -8.69
C VAL A 322 8.47 11.40 -8.81
N TYR A 323 8.93 11.95 -7.69
CA TYR A 323 10.23 12.60 -7.56
C TYR A 323 11.23 11.61 -6.96
N ARG A 324 12.42 11.48 -7.59
CA ARG A 324 13.54 10.69 -7.12
C ARG A 324 14.63 11.60 -6.56
N TYR A 325 14.99 11.41 -5.32
CA TYR A 325 16.02 12.19 -4.63
C TYR A 325 17.20 11.32 -4.22
N SER A 326 18.40 11.90 -4.22
CA SER A 326 19.57 11.27 -3.61
C SER A 326 19.40 11.13 -2.09
N PRO A 327 20.19 10.30 -1.41
CA PRO A 327 20.21 10.23 0.07
C PRO A 327 20.53 11.56 0.76
N GLN A 328 21.06 12.54 0.02
CA GLN A 328 21.34 13.89 0.52
C GLN A 328 20.22 14.91 0.21
N GLY A 329 19.15 14.48 -0.45
CA GLY A 329 17.99 15.33 -0.79
C GLY A 329 18.13 16.13 -2.08
N LYS A 330 19.10 15.77 -2.95
CA LYS A 330 19.20 16.40 -4.28
C LYS A 330 18.26 15.66 -5.25
N LEU A 331 17.42 16.41 -5.98
CA LEU A 331 16.59 15.85 -7.05
C LEU A 331 17.47 15.21 -8.13
N ILE A 332 17.18 13.97 -8.48
CA ILE A 332 17.85 13.19 -9.53
C ILE A 332 16.99 13.11 -10.77
N ASP A 333 15.68 12.81 -10.58
CA ASP A 333 14.73 12.56 -11.67
C ASP A 333 13.30 12.86 -11.22
N GLU A 334 12.41 13.08 -12.20
CA GLU A 334 10.98 13.18 -12.00
C GLU A 334 10.24 12.57 -13.19
N PHE A 335 9.15 11.84 -12.93
CA PHE A 335 8.42 11.16 -13.98
C PHE A 335 6.94 11.03 -13.64
N TYR A 336 6.10 11.05 -14.70
CA TYR A 336 4.65 10.88 -14.58
C TYR A 336 4.26 9.40 -14.51
N VAL A 337 3.30 9.12 -13.64
CA VAL A 337 2.70 7.80 -13.42
C VAL A 337 1.17 7.89 -13.52
N GLY A 338 0.43 6.89 -13.03
CA GLY A 338 -1.04 6.95 -13.01
C GLY A 338 -1.60 7.94 -11.98
N ILE A 339 -2.91 7.95 -11.83
CA ILE A 339 -3.65 8.84 -10.91
C ILE A 339 -3.50 8.33 -9.48
N ILE A 340 -3.17 9.20 -8.53
CA ILE A 340 -2.99 8.89 -7.11
C ILE A 340 -1.96 7.75 -6.92
N PRO A 341 -0.68 8.00 -7.17
CA PRO A 341 0.38 7.02 -6.91
C PRO A 341 0.55 6.84 -5.39
N GLY A 342 0.01 5.73 -4.84
CA GLY A 342 -0.12 5.52 -3.39
C GLY A 342 0.98 4.63 -2.81
N ALA A 343 1.33 3.53 -3.46
CA ALA A 343 2.28 2.61 -2.89
C ALA A 343 3.39 2.20 -3.87
N PHE A 344 4.51 1.78 -3.30
CA PHE A 344 5.73 1.41 -3.99
C PHE A 344 6.17 0.00 -3.62
N CYS A 345 6.67 -0.76 -4.59
CA CYS A 345 7.22 -2.09 -4.36
C CYS A 345 8.51 -2.29 -5.16
N TRP A 346 9.62 -2.52 -4.46
CA TRP A 346 10.92 -2.79 -5.06
C TRP A 346 11.03 -4.22 -5.56
N LYS A 347 11.53 -4.37 -6.81
CA LYS A 347 11.86 -5.65 -7.44
C LYS A 347 13.23 -6.15 -7.01
#